data_635a0516d94aef83f3d4cd48028578dd
#
_entry.id   635a0516d94aef83f3d4cd48028578dd
#
_cell.length_a   1.000
_cell.length_b   1.000
_cell.length_c   1.000
_cell.angle_alpha   90.00
_cell.angle_beta   90.00
_cell.angle_gamma   90.00
#
_symmetry.space_group_name_H-M   'P 1'
#
loop_
_entity.id
_entity.type
_entity.pdbx_description
1 polymer ?
#
loop_
_entity_poly.entity_id
_entity_poly.type
_entity_poly.pdbx_seq_one_letter_code
_entity_poly.pdbx_strand_id
1 'polypeptide(L)' 'MDVSKRVKEMLALLEKSGAQQIEFNGKTQGQHLSFDVLAPNGKRQTFFMSGTPSCCRGDLNKLSKVRQFCRINQA' A
#
# COMPACT_ATOMS: atom_id res chain seq x y z
N MET A 1 -2.19 -19.42 5.30
CA MET A 1 -1.32 -18.24 5.38
C MET A 1 -2.01 -17.15 6.18
N ASP A 2 -1.28 -16.56 7.07
CA ASP A 2 -1.83 -15.54 7.96
C ASP A 2 -1.87 -14.18 7.26
N VAL A 3 -3.08 -13.68 7.01
CA VAL A 3 -3.30 -12.40 6.35
C VAL A 3 -2.73 -11.26 7.19
N SER A 4 -2.76 -11.39 8.52
CA SER A 4 -2.23 -10.36 9.42
C SER A 4 -0.75 -10.11 9.19
N LYS A 5 0.02 -11.16 8.95
CA LYS A 5 1.44 -11.05 8.69
C LYS A 5 1.69 -10.31 7.37
N ARG A 6 0.91 -10.65 6.34
CA ARG A 6 1.01 -10.00 5.03
C ARG A 6 0.69 -8.51 5.14
N VAL A 7 -0.36 -8.18 5.88
CA VAL A 7 -0.76 -6.79 6.09
C VAL A 7 0.35 -6.00 6.77
N LYS A 8 0.96 -6.57 7.81
CA LYS A 8 2.04 -5.91 8.54
C LYS A 8 3.25 -5.66 7.64
N GLU A 9 3.60 -6.63 6.80
CA GLU A 9 4.70 -6.49 5.86
C GLU A 9 4.41 -5.38 4.85
N MET A 10 3.20 -5.34 4.32
CA MET A 10 2.81 -4.31 3.36
C MET A 10 2.80 -2.93 4.00
N LEU A 11 2.29 -2.81 5.22
CA LEU A 11 2.28 -1.53 5.92
C LEU A 11 3.69 -1.01 6.13
N ALA A 12 4.62 -1.88 6.52
CA ALA A 12 6.01 -1.49 6.73
C ALA A 12 6.65 -0.99 5.43
N LEU A 13 6.39 -1.69 4.32
CA LEU A 13 6.91 -1.30 3.02
C LEU A 13 6.31 0.01 2.54
N LEU A 14 5.01 0.20 2.74
CA LEU A 14 4.33 1.42 2.32
C LEU A 14 4.77 2.62 3.13
N GLU A 15 5.04 2.44 4.42
CA GLU A 15 5.55 3.53 5.25
C GLU A 15 6.90 4.05 4.73
N LYS A 16 7.72 3.15 4.20
CA LYS A 16 9.02 3.52 3.65
C LYS A 16 8.90 4.30 2.34
N SER A 17 7.73 4.30 1.73
CA SER A 17 7.52 5.02 0.46
C SER A 17 7.35 6.52 0.63
N GLY A 18 7.32 7.02 1.87
CA GLY A 18 7.21 8.44 2.14
C GLY A 18 5.82 8.93 2.47
N ALA A 19 4.88 8.04 2.66
CA ALA A 19 3.51 8.41 3.02
C ALA A 19 3.45 8.95 4.45
N GLN A 20 2.57 9.92 4.67
CA GLN A 20 2.35 10.48 5.99
C GLN A 20 1.65 9.47 6.90
N GLN A 21 0.69 8.75 6.36
CA GLN A 21 -0.07 7.76 7.10
C GLN A 21 -0.59 6.70 6.14
N ILE A 22 -0.66 5.46 6.61
CA ILE A 22 -1.20 4.36 5.82
C ILE A 22 -2.16 3.59 6.70
N GLU A 23 -3.33 3.27 6.14
CA GLU A 23 -4.36 2.56 6.87
C GLU A 23 -4.84 1.37 6.04
N PHE A 24 -5.00 0.23 6.70
CA PHE A 24 -5.53 -0.97 6.07
C PHE A 24 -7.06 -0.97 6.18
N ASN A 25 -7.74 -1.00 5.04
CA ASN A 25 -9.20 -0.95 5.00
C ASN A 25 -9.87 -2.31 4.97
N GLY A 26 -9.13 -3.36 4.74
CA GLY A 26 -9.68 -4.68 4.73
C GLY A 26 -9.45 -5.41 3.41
N LYS A 27 -10.01 -6.61 3.34
CA LYS A 27 -9.87 -7.48 2.18
C LYS A 27 -11.04 -7.26 1.23
N THR A 28 -10.72 -7.02 -0.04
CA THR A 28 -11.75 -6.87 -1.06
C THR A 28 -12.10 -8.22 -1.68
N GLN A 29 -13.11 -8.24 -2.55
CA GLN A 29 -13.42 -9.44 -3.32
C GLN A 29 -12.23 -9.79 -4.21
N GLY A 30 -11.94 -11.07 -4.36
CA GLY A 30 -10.82 -11.54 -5.15
C GLY A 30 -9.50 -11.54 -4.41
N GLN A 31 -9.52 -11.50 -3.08
CA GLN A 31 -8.34 -11.63 -2.21
C GLN A 31 -7.33 -10.49 -2.34
N HIS A 32 -7.80 -9.31 -2.75
CA HIS A 32 -6.95 -8.13 -2.75
C HIS A 32 -7.07 -7.41 -1.40
N LEU A 33 -5.96 -6.80 -0.98
CA LEU A 33 -5.92 -6.00 0.25
C LEU A 33 -6.02 -4.53 -0.13
N SER A 34 -6.87 -3.79 0.58
CA SER A 34 -7.10 -2.38 0.32
C SER A 34 -6.37 -1.54 1.36
N PHE A 35 -5.54 -0.61 0.89
CA PHE A 35 -4.79 0.29 1.76
C PHE A 35 -5.06 1.74 1.37
N ASP A 36 -5.34 2.57 2.36
CA ASP A 36 -5.43 4.01 2.15
C ASP A 36 -4.07 4.63 2.45
N VAL A 37 -3.56 5.38 1.49
CA VAL A 37 -2.28 6.07 1.62
C VAL A 37 -2.54 7.56 1.69
N LEU A 38 -2.05 8.18 2.76
CA LEU A 38 -2.16 9.62 2.96
C LEU A 38 -0.83 10.27 2.60
N ALA A 39 -0.84 11.11 1.58
CA ALA A 39 0.35 11.83 1.15
C ALA A 39 0.66 13.00 2.11
N PRO A 40 1.91 13.49 2.11
CA PRO A 40 2.29 14.59 3.01
C PRO A 40 1.47 15.88 2.83
N ASN A 41 0.92 16.10 1.65
CA ASN A 41 0.08 17.29 1.41
C ASN A 41 -1.37 17.11 1.82
N GLY A 42 -1.72 15.95 2.39
CA GLY A 42 -3.08 15.68 2.84
C GLY A 42 -3.95 14.93 1.85
N LYS A 43 -3.45 14.65 0.65
CA LYS A 43 -4.21 13.86 -0.32
C LYS A 43 -4.20 12.39 0.05
N ARG A 44 -5.33 11.75 -0.13
CA ARG A 44 -5.52 10.33 0.17
C ARG A 44 -5.87 9.57 -1.09
N GLN A 45 -5.30 8.39 -1.24
CA GLN A 45 -5.64 7.51 -2.36
C GLN A 45 -5.62 6.06 -1.88
N THR A 46 -6.57 5.28 -2.39
CA THR A 46 -6.65 3.85 -2.07
C THR A 46 -5.85 3.05 -3.07
N PHE A 47 -5.02 2.15 -2.57
CA PHE A 47 -4.24 1.22 -3.40
C PHE A 47 -4.62 -0.20 -3.04
N PHE A 48 -4.67 -1.05 -4.07
CA PHE A 48 -4.99 -2.46 -3.90
C PHE A 48 -3.73 -3.28 -4.07
N MET A 49 -3.47 -4.16 -3.11
CA MET A 49 -2.31 -5.04 -3.13
C MET A 49 -2.76 -6.49 -3.19
N SER A 50 -1.93 -7.36 -3.76
CA SER A 50 -2.22 -8.78 -3.80
C SER A 50 -2.20 -9.36 -2.38
N GLY A 51 -3.20 -10.16 -2.05
CA GLY A 51 -3.25 -10.85 -0.75
C GLY A 51 -2.34 -12.06 -0.68
N THR A 52 -1.74 -12.47 -1.80
CA THR A 52 -0.82 -13.60 -1.84
C THR A 52 0.54 -13.15 -2.33
N PRO A 53 1.64 -13.72 -1.82
CA PRO A 53 2.99 -13.33 -2.24
C PRO A 53 3.43 -14.01 -3.53
N SER A 54 2.50 -14.26 -4.45
CA SER A 54 2.78 -15.04 -5.64
C SER A 54 3.57 -14.29 -6.71
N CYS A 55 3.65 -12.96 -6.63
CA CYS A 55 4.34 -12.18 -7.65
C CYS A 55 5.05 -10.99 -7.03
N CYS A 56 6.36 -11.11 -6.86
CA CYS A 56 7.16 -10.02 -6.30
C CYS A 56 7.14 -8.78 -7.18
N ARG A 57 7.08 -8.96 -8.49
CA ARG A 57 7.07 -7.85 -9.44
C ARG A 57 5.81 -7.01 -9.29
N GLY A 58 4.66 -7.65 -9.07
CA GLY A 58 3.42 -6.94 -8.86
C GLY A 58 3.47 -6.04 -7.64
N ASP A 59 4.04 -6.55 -6.54
CA ASP A 59 4.21 -5.77 -5.32
C ASP A 59 5.15 -4.58 -5.55
N LEU A 60 6.27 -4.81 -6.23
CA LEU A 60 7.22 -3.74 -6.52
C LEU A 60 6.60 -2.65 -7.39
N ASN A 61 5.80 -3.04 -8.38
CA ASN A 61 5.10 -2.07 -9.23
C ASN A 61 4.12 -1.23 -8.43
N LYS A 62 3.37 -1.85 -7.52
CA LYS A 62 2.43 -1.13 -6.67
C LYS A 62 3.16 -0.18 -5.72
N LEU A 63 4.25 -0.64 -5.11
CA LEU A 63 5.05 0.21 -4.24
C LEU A 63 5.63 1.40 -4.99
N SER A 64 6.06 1.18 -6.23
CA SER A 64 6.57 2.25 -7.08
C SER A 64 5.50 3.30 -7.33
N LYS A 65 4.26 2.88 -7.59
CA LYS A 65 3.14 3.81 -7.79
C LYS A 65 2.82 4.59 -6.53
N VAL A 66 2.85 3.93 -5.38
CA VAL A 66 2.62 4.60 -4.09
C VAL A 66 3.72 5.63 -3.84
N ARG A 67 4.96 5.27 -4.10
CA ARG A 67 6.09 6.18 -3.94
C ARG A 67 5.95 7.40 -4.84
N GLN A 68 5.56 7.19 -6.08
CA GLN A 68 5.35 8.27 -7.04
C GLN A 68 4.20 9.18 -6.58
N PHE A 69 3.11 8.61 -6.11
CA PHE A 69 1.99 9.37 -5.58
C PHE A 69 2.43 10.26 -4.41
N CYS A 70 3.19 9.72 -3.47
CA CYS A 70 3.68 10.48 -2.33
C CYS A 70 4.65 11.57 -2.76
N ARG A 71 5.48 11.28 -3.77
CA ARG A 71 6.46 12.24 -4.29
C ARG A 71 5.79 13.43 -4.97
N ILE A 72 4.75 13.16 -5.78
CA ILE A 72 4.02 14.20 -6.47
C ILE A 72 3.23 15.06 -5.49
N ASN A 73 2.77 14.46 -4.39
CA ASN A 73 1.94 15.13 -3.41
C ASN A 73 2.70 15.48 -2.13
N GLN A 74 3.96 15.79 -2.24
CA GLN A 74 4.70 16.40 -1.14
C GLN A 74 4.22 17.83 -0.95
N ALA A 75 4.13 18.25 0.29
CA ALA A 75 3.53 19.52 0.68
C ALA A 75 4.06 20.75 -0.08
#